data_cb549f1dfd370e4e4e4c0c81a3a75227
#
_entry.id   cb549f1dfd370e4e4e4c0c81a3a75227
#
_cell.length_a   1.000
_cell.length_b   1.000
_cell.length_c   1.000
_cell.angle_alpha   90.00
_cell.angle_beta   90.00
_cell.angle_gamma   90.00
#
_symmetry.space_group_name_H-M   'P 1'
#
loop_
_entity.id
_entity.type
_entity.pdbx_description
1 polymer ?
#
loop_
_entity_poly.entity_id
_entity_poly.type
_entity_poly.pdbx_seq_one_letter_code
_entity_poly.pdbx_strand_id
1 'polypeptide(L)'
;RQMCIRDRAMSMFLSSFTITLLALFTVVKVDPWYQPQYLIPLLGMLLGNTMSGIAIALDNLTRTTWEQRNLIEARLIMGHDWHRAIASIRRDALRSGLIPIINAMTTAGIVSLPGMMTGQILAGSPPLEAAKYQLMILFLIAAGSGIGSVSAIWAGSKRLFDERQRLRLDRLAKISRD
;
A
#
# COMPACT_ATOMS: atom_id res chain seq x y z
N ARG A 1 2.89 14.58 12.34
CA ARG A 1 3.10 14.50 10.87
C ARG A 1 4.41 13.78 10.49
N GLN A 2 5.55 14.10 11.11
CA GLN A 2 6.86 13.54 10.68
C GLN A 2 7.02 12.02 10.93
N MET A 3 6.44 11.46 11.98
CA MET A 3 6.59 10.01 12.27
C MET A 3 5.86 9.12 11.27
N CYS A 4 4.70 9.54 10.80
CA CYS A 4 3.98 8.78 9.76
C CYS A 4 4.70 8.81 8.40
N ILE A 5 5.44 9.87 8.08
CA ILE A 5 6.15 10.01 6.80
C ILE A 5 7.29 8.99 6.70
N ARG A 6 8.10 8.83 7.74
CA ARG A 6 9.22 7.87 7.75
C ARG A 6 8.74 6.42 7.61
N ASP A 7 7.69 6.04 8.33
CA ASP A 7 7.15 4.68 8.27
C ASP A 7 6.48 4.40 6.93
N ARG A 8 5.79 5.41 6.40
CA ARG A 8 5.20 5.36 5.07
C ARG A 8 6.26 5.13 4.01
N ALA A 9 7.34 5.93 4.05
CA ALA A 9 8.44 5.80 3.11
C ALA A 9 9.15 4.43 3.23
N MET A 10 9.49 3.99 4.45
CA MET A 10 10.16 2.70 4.66
C MET A 10 9.29 1.51 4.22
N SER A 11 8.02 1.48 4.57
CA SER A 11 7.10 0.42 4.16
C SER A 11 6.92 0.39 2.64
N MET A 12 6.81 1.57 2.01
CA MET A 12 6.71 1.71 0.57
C MET A 12 7.97 1.21 -0.15
N PHE A 13 9.15 1.68 0.26
CA PHE A 13 10.41 1.26 -0.34
C PHE A 13 10.65 -0.23 -0.18
N LEU A 14 10.49 -0.75 1.05
CA LEU A 14 10.74 -2.16 1.33
C LEU A 14 9.82 -3.07 0.54
N SER A 15 8.51 -2.79 0.53
CA SER A 15 7.53 -3.60 -0.22
C SER A 15 7.75 -3.52 -1.72
N SER A 16 7.91 -2.33 -2.28
CA SER A 16 8.09 -2.14 -3.72
C SER A 16 9.41 -2.74 -4.21
N PHE A 17 10.49 -2.53 -3.47
CA PHE A 17 11.81 -3.06 -3.83
C PHE A 17 11.84 -4.59 -3.78
N THR A 18 11.28 -5.18 -2.72
CA THR A 18 11.21 -6.65 -2.58
C THR A 18 10.42 -7.28 -3.73
N ILE A 19 9.27 -6.71 -4.09
CA ILE A 19 8.44 -7.23 -5.17
C ILE A 19 9.08 -7.01 -6.53
N THR A 20 9.75 -5.86 -6.75
CA THR A 20 10.48 -5.61 -7.99
C THR A 20 11.59 -6.63 -8.18
N LEU A 21 12.39 -6.90 -7.15
CA LEU A 21 13.43 -7.92 -7.21
C LEU A 21 12.84 -9.30 -7.50
N LEU A 22 11.79 -9.69 -6.78
CA LEU A 22 11.11 -10.96 -7.00
C LEU A 22 10.60 -11.07 -8.44
N ALA A 23 9.98 -10.02 -8.99
CA ALA A 23 9.49 -9.99 -10.36
C ALA A 23 10.60 -10.15 -11.39
N LEU A 24 11.72 -9.45 -11.20
CA LEU A 24 12.87 -9.53 -12.11
C LEU A 24 13.50 -10.92 -12.12
N PHE A 25 13.69 -11.53 -10.95
CA PHE A 25 14.32 -12.85 -10.85
C PHE A 25 13.43 -14.00 -11.29
N THR A 26 12.11 -13.92 -11.04
CA THR A 26 11.21 -15.04 -11.27
C THR A 26 10.45 -14.96 -12.60
N VAL A 27 10.04 -13.78 -13.00
CA VAL A 27 9.10 -13.60 -14.10
C VAL A 27 9.77 -13.04 -15.35
N VAL A 28 10.50 -11.95 -15.23
CA VAL A 28 11.09 -11.26 -16.40
C VAL A 28 12.29 -12.01 -16.95
N LYS A 29 13.11 -12.62 -16.10
CA LYS A 29 14.27 -13.46 -16.45
C LYS A 29 15.15 -12.86 -17.56
N VAL A 30 15.37 -11.56 -17.56
CA VAL A 30 16.20 -10.87 -18.56
C VAL A 30 17.65 -10.90 -18.11
N ASP A 31 18.55 -11.24 -19.03
CA ASP A 31 19.99 -11.17 -18.83
C ASP A 31 20.57 -9.93 -19.54
N PRO A 32 21.22 -8.99 -18.82
CA PRO A 32 21.39 -8.91 -17.36
C PRO A 32 20.12 -8.44 -16.63
N TRP A 33 19.91 -8.95 -15.39
CA TRP A 33 18.72 -8.69 -14.56
C TRP A 33 18.48 -7.20 -14.24
N TYR A 34 19.49 -6.35 -14.37
CA TYR A 34 19.43 -4.91 -14.10
C TYR A 34 19.17 -4.06 -15.34
N GLN A 35 18.60 -4.59 -16.41
CA GLN A 35 18.30 -3.78 -17.60
C GLN A 35 17.39 -2.59 -17.25
N PRO A 36 17.86 -1.33 -17.45
CA PRO A 36 17.13 -0.12 -17.04
C PRO A 36 15.76 0.00 -17.71
N GLN A 37 15.64 -0.54 -18.91
CA GLN A 37 14.42 -0.50 -19.71
C GLN A 37 13.21 -1.21 -19.02
N TYR A 38 13.46 -2.25 -18.23
CA TYR A 38 12.43 -2.96 -17.48
C TYR A 38 12.39 -2.51 -16.01
N LEU A 39 13.56 -2.31 -15.39
CA LEU A 39 13.68 -1.98 -13.98
C LEU A 39 13.00 -0.63 -13.64
N ILE A 40 13.32 0.42 -14.41
CA ILE A 40 12.85 1.79 -14.10
C ILE A 40 11.34 1.92 -14.20
N PRO A 41 10.67 1.50 -15.30
CA PRO A 41 9.22 1.57 -15.38
C PRO A 41 8.51 0.71 -14.33
N LEU A 42 9.00 -0.51 -14.08
CA LEU A 42 8.40 -1.41 -13.10
C LEU A 42 8.48 -0.84 -11.68
N LEU A 43 9.66 -0.35 -11.27
CA LEU A 43 9.87 0.32 -9.98
C LEU A 43 8.98 1.56 -9.85
N GLY A 44 8.93 2.40 -10.88
CA GLY A 44 8.12 3.62 -10.88
C GLY A 44 6.63 3.33 -10.69
N MET A 45 6.09 2.35 -11.42
CA MET A 45 4.68 1.96 -11.28
C MET A 45 4.37 1.34 -9.91
N LEU A 46 5.24 0.46 -9.41
CA LEU A 46 5.08 -0.14 -8.08
C LEU A 46 5.13 0.92 -6.99
N LEU A 47 6.12 1.81 -7.00
CA LEU A 47 6.24 2.89 -6.03
C LEU A 47 5.02 3.83 -6.04
N GLY A 48 4.59 4.26 -7.22
CA GLY A 48 3.46 5.18 -7.34
C GLY A 48 2.14 4.60 -6.83
N ASN A 49 1.84 3.36 -7.18
CA ASN A 49 0.61 2.70 -6.74
C ASN A 49 0.64 2.32 -5.25
N THR A 50 1.76 1.78 -4.77
CA THR A 50 1.90 1.45 -3.34
C THR A 50 1.86 2.68 -2.46
N MET A 51 2.43 3.81 -2.91
CA MET A 51 2.36 5.09 -2.19
C MET A 51 0.91 5.53 -1.96
N SER A 52 0.07 5.48 -2.98
CA SER A 52 -1.34 5.86 -2.89
C SER A 52 -2.11 4.97 -1.92
N GLY A 53 -1.93 3.65 -2.01
CA GLY A 53 -2.58 2.69 -1.12
C GLY A 53 -2.18 2.87 0.34
N ILE A 54 -0.87 2.96 0.62
CA ILE A 54 -0.33 3.18 1.96
C ILE A 54 -0.77 4.52 2.54
N ALA A 55 -0.82 5.58 1.72
CA ALA A 55 -1.26 6.91 2.16
C ALA A 55 -2.70 6.88 2.65
N ILE A 56 -3.61 6.29 1.86
CA ILE A 56 -5.03 6.19 2.21
C ILE A 56 -5.22 5.29 3.44
N ALA A 57 -4.51 4.16 3.51
CA ALA A 57 -4.57 3.24 4.64
C ALA A 57 -4.17 3.91 5.96
N LEU A 58 -3.04 4.62 5.98
CA LEU A 58 -2.55 5.30 7.18
C LEU A 58 -3.37 6.54 7.55
N ASP A 59 -3.88 7.27 6.57
CA ASP A 59 -4.79 8.39 6.82
C ASP A 59 -6.08 7.90 7.49
N ASN A 60 -6.71 6.87 6.93
CA ASN A 60 -7.89 6.26 7.52
C ASN A 60 -7.61 5.71 8.94
N LEU A 61 -6.50 5.00 9.14
CA LEU A 61 -6.10 4.47 10.45
C LEU A 61 -5.98 5.59 11.48
N THR A 62 -5.27 6.66 11.17
CA THR A 62 -5.01 7.75 12.13
C THR A 62 -6.27 8.56 12.40
N ARG A 63 -7.05 8.87 11.38
CA ARG A 63 -8.31 9.62 11.49
C ARG A 63 -9.34 8.85 12.32
N THR A 64 -9.60 7.60 11.97
CA THR A 64 -10.61 6.78 12.67
C THR A 64 -10.18 6.48 14.11
N THR A 65 -8.88 6.28 14.36
CA THR A 65 -8.37 6.14 15.75
C THR A 65 -8.60 7.40 16.56
N TRP A 66 -8.44 8.59 15.98
CA TRP A 66 -8.75 9.84 16.67
C TRP A 66 -10.24 10.02 16.94
N GLU A 67 -11.09 9.75 15.96
CA GLU A 67 -12.54 9.85 16.08
C GLU A 67 -13.10 8.89 17.14
N GLN A 68 -12.58 7.67 17.20
CA GLN A 68 -13.05 6.62 18.10
C GLN A 68 -12.20 6.46 19.38
N ARG A 69 -11.38 7.46 19.74
CA ARG A 69 -10.47 7.37 20.89
C ARG A 69 -11.15 6.95 22.19
N ASN A 70 -12.33 7.53 22.49
CA ASN A 70 -13.08 7.23 23.72
C ASN A 70 -13.54 5.76 23.76
N LEU A 71 -13.94 5.21 22.61
CA LEU A 71 -14.33 3.80 22.49
C LEU A 71 -13.11 2.88 22.66
N ILE A 72 -11.97 3.26 22.11
CA ILE A 72 -10.71 2.50 22.26
C ILE A 72 -10.28 2.47 23.72
N GLU A 73 -10.30 3.62 24.41
CA GLU A 73 -9.95 3.73 25.83
C GLU A 73 -10.92 2.91 26.69
N ALA A 74 -12.23 2.96 26.42
CA ALA A 74 -13.21 2.13 27.12
C ALA A 74 -12.90 0.62 26.97
N ARG A 75 -12.54 0.16 25.77
CA ARG A 75 -12.15 -1.24 25.54
C ARG A 75 -10.87 -1.63 26.30
N LEU A 76 -9.88 -0.73 26.36
CA LEU A 76 -8.64 -0.96 27.10
C LEU A 76 -8.90 -1.04 28.61
N ILE A 77 -9.79 -0.19 29.16
CA ILE A 77 -10.21 -0.24 30.56
C ILE A 77 -10.92 -1.56 30.90
N MET A 78 -11.70 -2.10 29.95
CA MET A 78 -12.32 -3.42 30.10
C MET A 78 -11.35 -4.59 30.01
N GLY A 79 -10.03 -4.35 29.88
CA GLY A 79 -8.99 -5.37 29.84
C GLY A 79 -8.74 -5.98 28.45
N HIS A 80 -9.26 -5.38 27.38
CA HIS A 80 -8.91 -5.81 26.02
C HIS A 80 -7.49 -5.38 25.67
N ASP A 81 -6.72 -6.30 25.05
CA ASP A 81 -5.42 -5.97 24.47
C ASP A 81 -5.59 -4.94 23.32
N TRP A 82 -4.61 -4.08 23.13
CA TRP A 82 -4.62 -3.05 22.07
C TRP A 82 -4.86 -3.63 20.68
N HIS A 83 -4.37 -4.85 20.40
CA HIS A 83 -4.63 -5.54 19.13
C HIS A 83 -6.13 -5.76 18.87
N ARG A 84 -6.87 -6.14 19.91
CA ARG A 84 -8.33 -6.35 19.84
C ARG A 84 -9.08 -5.02 19.85
N ALA A 85 -8.61 -4.05 20.63
CA ALA A 85 -9.25 -2.75 20.75
C ALA A 85 -9.37 -2.01 19.41
N ILE A 86 -8.34 -2.11 18.53
CA ILE A 86 -8.31 -1.45 17.21
C ILE A 86 -8.49 -2.40 16.02
N ALA A 87 -8.87 -3.65 16.24
CA ALA A 87 -8.94 -4.65 15.16
C ALA A 87 -9.89 -4.25 14.02
N SER A 88 -11.06 -3.68 14.34
CA SER A 88 -12.00 -3.16 13.35
C SER A 88 -11.39 -2.01 12.54
N ILE A 89 -10.78 -1.05 13.22
CA ILE A 89 -10.16 0.13 12.59
C ILE A 89 -9.03 -0.28 11.63
N ARG A 90 -8.21 -1.25 12.03
CA ARG A 90 -7.15 -1.80 11.16
C ARG A 90 -7.70 -2.47 9.92
N ARG A 91 -8.79 -3.23 10.06
CA ARG A 91 -9.45 -3.89 8.91
C ARG A 91 -10.01 -2.87 7.94
N ASP A 92 -10.68 -1.84 8.44
CA ASP A 92 -11.29 -0.80 7.62
C ASP A 92 -10.21 0.06 6.93
N ALA A 93 -9.13 0.37 7.63
CA ALA A 93 -7.98 1.06 7.06
C ALA A 93 -7.31 0.26 5.94
N LEU A 94 -7.13 -1.06 6.12
CA LEU A 94 -6.59 -1.94 5.09
C LEU A 94 -7.52 -1.99 3.87
N ARG A 95 -8.81 -2.14 4.09
CA ARG A 95 -9.81 -2.13 3.01
C ARG A 95 -9.76 -0.84 2.20
N SER A 96 -9.71 0.31 2.87
CA SER A 96 -9.61 1.61 2.22
C SER A 96 -8.32 1.76 1.40
N GLY A 97 -7.20 1.27 1.90
CA GLY A 97 -5.91 1.32 1.18
C GLY A 97 -5.84 0.44 -0.07
N LEU A 98 -6.70 -0.60 -0.15
CA LEU A 98 -6.76 -1.50 -1.30
C LEU A 98 -7.75 -1.04 -2.39
N ILE A 99 -8.64 -0.08 -2.09
CA ILE A 99 -9.64 0.42 -3.05
C ILE A 99 -9.00 0.88 -4.38
N PRO A 100 -7.90 1.66 -4.40
CA PRO A 100 -7.34 2.15 -5.65
C PRO A 100 -6.90 1.03 -6.60
N ILE A 101 -6.25 -0.01 -6.06
CA ILE A 101 -5.79 -1.11 -6.89
C ILE A 101 -6.95 -2.00 -7.35
N ILE A 102 -7.95 -2.24 -6.50
CA ILE A 102 -9.15 -2.98 -6.89
C ILE A 102 -9.87 -2.27 -8.04
N ASN A 103 -10.03 -0.95 -7.94
CA ASN A 103 -10.63 -0.14 -8.99
C ASN A 103 -9.79 -0.20 -10.29
N ALA A 104 -8.46 -0.08 -10.18
CA ALA A 104 -7.58 -0.16 -11.34
C ALA A 104 -7.67 -1.52 -12.05
N MET A 105 -7.76 -2.63 -11.29
CA MET A 105 -7.93 -3.97 -11.85
C MET A 105 -9.30 -4.16 -12.52
N THR A 106 -10.36 -3.60 -11.94
CA THR A 106 -11.73 -3.71 -12.47
C THR A 106 -11.92 -2.91 -13.76
N THR A 107 -11.27 -1.75 -13.85
CA THR A 107 -11.41 -0.86 -15.01
C THR A 107 -10.41 -1.15 -16.13
N ALA A 108 -9.35 -1.92 -15.83
CA ALA A 108 -8.35 -2.28 -16.83
C ALA A 108 -8.94 -3.14 -17.95
N GLY A 109 -8.74 -2.71 -19.18
CA GLY A 109 -9.23 -3.40 -20.37
C GLY A 109 -10.69 -3.09 -20.77
N ILE A 110 -11.49 -2.48 -19.89
CA ILE A 110 -12.88 -2.09 -20.20
C ILE A 110 -12.98 -0.58 -20.47
N VAL A 111 -12.42 0.21 -19.55
CA VAL A 111 -12.54 1.68 -19.57
C VAL A 111 -11.24 2.35 -20.01
N SER A 112 -10.10 1.75 -19.69
CA SER A 112 -8.80 2.31 -20.01
C SER A 112 -7.82 1.25 -20.50
N LEU A 113 -7.08 1.57 -21.56
CA LEU A 113 -5.91 0.81 -21.95
C LEU A 113 -4.71 1.35 -21.15
N PRO A 114 -4.06 0.51 -20.34
CA PRO A 114 -2.90 0.92 -19.57
C PRO A 114 -1.76 1.37 -20.49
N GLY A 115 -1.12 2.49 -20.16
CA GLY A 115 -0.11 3.13 -21.01
C GLY A 115 1.05 2.23 -21.40
N MET A 116 1.43 1.27 -20.55
CA MET A 116 2.52 0.32 -20.86
C MET A 116 2.10 -0.66 -21.97
N MET A 117 0.89 -1.21 -21.90
CA MET A 117 0.35 -2.07 -22.95
C MET A 117 0.30 -1.33 -24.29
N THR A 118 -0.22 -0.09 -24.28
CA THR A 118 -0.28 0.76 -25.46
C THR A 118 1.11 1.05 -26.02
N GLY A 119 2.08 1.36 -25.16
CA GLY A 119 3.46 1.60 -25.55
C GLY A 119 4.12 0.37 -26.20
N GLN A 120 3.88 -0.82 -25.69
CA GLN A 120 4.40 -2.08 -26.26
C GLN A 120 3.77 -2.37 -27.63
N ILE A 121 2.47 -2.15 -27.79
CA ILE A 121 1.79 -2.33 -29.10
C ILE A 121 2.34 -1.35 -30.13
N LEU A 122 2.51 -0.08 -29.76
CA LEU A 122 3.10 0.94 -30.64
C LEU A 122 4.56 0.65 -31.00
N ALA A 123 5.29 -0.02 -30.12
CA ALA A 123 6.65 -0.51 -30.38
C ALA A 123 6.71 -1.78 -31.23
N GLY A 124 5.55 -2.27 -31.71
CA GLY A 124 5.48 -3.43 -32.61
C GLY A 124 5.32 -4.79 -31.91
N SER A 125 5.11 -4.82 -30.58
CA SER A 125 4.85 -6.07 -29.88
C SER A 125 3.45 -6.62 -30.21
N PRO A 126 3.28 -7.96 -30.32
CA PRO A 126 1.97 -8.56 -30.54
C PRO A 126 1.01 -8.17 -29.40
N PRO A 127 -0.25 -7.78 -29.70
CA PRO A 127 -1.21 -7.31 -28.69
C PRO A 127 -1.46 -8.33 -27.56
N LEU A 128 -1.44 -9.62 -27.88
CA LEU A 128 -1.64 -10.70 -26.90
C LEU A 128 -0.49 -10.77 -25.88
N GLU A 129 0.74 -10.60 -26.32
CA GLU A 129 1.91 -10.57 -25.44
C GLU A 129 1.89 -9.32 -24.55
N ALA A 130 1.57 -8.15 -25.13
CA ALA A 130 1.41 -6.91 -24.37
C ALA A 130 0.32 -7.04 -23.30
N ALA A 131 -0.79 -7.72 -23.58
CA ALA A 131 -1.86 -7.98 -22.62
C ALA A 131 -1.41 -8.91 -21.48
N LYS A 132 -0.66 -9.97 -21.77
CA LYS A 132 -0.09 -10.88 -20.74
C LYS A 132 0.84 -10.12 -19.79
N TYR A 133 1.73 -9.29 -20.32
CA TYR A 133 2.62 -8.45 -19.51
C TYR A 133 1.83 -7.48 -18.64
N GLN A 134 0.79 -6.87 -19.17
CA GLN A 134 -0.05 -5.96 -18.40
C GLN A 134 -0.77 -6.64 -17.24
N LEU A 135 -1.34 -7.83 -17.46
CA LEU A 135 -1.96 -8.61 -16.38
C LEU A 135 -0.96 -8.96 -15.29
N MET A 136 0.23 -9.42 -15.67
CA MET A 136 1.30 -9.71 -14.74
C MET A 136 1.65 -8.49 -13.86
N ILE A 137 1.80 -7.32 -14.48
CA ILE A 137 2.11 -6.08 -13.76
C ILE A 137 0.98 -5.70 -12.79
N LEU A 138 -0.28 -5.86 -13.19
CA LEU A 138 -1.42 -5.60 -12.30
C LEU A 138 -1.37 -6.49 -11.05
N PHE A 139 -1.06 -7.77 -11.20
CA PHE A 139 -0.89 -8.67 -10.06
C PHE A 139 0.29 -8.28 -9.17
N LEU A 140 1.41 -7.87 -9.74
CA LEU A 140 2.56 -7.39 -8.99
C LEU A 140 2.26 -6.11 -8.21
N ILE A 141 1.52 -5.17 -8.82
CA ILE A 141 1.08 -3.95 -8.14
C ILE A 141 0.10 -4.29 -7.01
N ALA A 142 -0.83 -5.21 -7.24
CA ALA A 142 -1.78 -5.65 -6.21
C ALA A 142 -1.06 -6.28 -5.01
N ALA A 143 -0.10 -7.17 -5.27
CA ALA A 143 0.73 -7.78 -4.24
C ALA A 143 1.55 -6.71 -3.48
N GLY A 144 2.17 -5.76 -4.21
CA GLY A 144 2.95 -4.66 -3.63
C GLY A 144 2.13 -3.75 -2.73
N SER A 145 0.99 -3.33 -3.22
CA SER A 145 0.06 -2.49 -2.46
C SER A 145 -0.51 -3.22 -1.25
N GLY A 146 -0.80 -4.52 -1.37
CA GLY A 146 -1.27 -5.36 -0.27
C GLY A 146 -0.25 -5.49 0.84
N ILE A 147 0.96 -5.97 0.53
CA ILE A 147 2.04 -6.16 1.50
C ILE A 147 2.45 -4.80 2.10
N GLY A 148 2.57 -3.76 1.28
CA GLY A 148 2.89 -2.42 1.71
C GLY A 148 1.86 -1.84 2.70
N SER A 149 0.57 -2.00 2.40
CA SER A 149 -0.51 -1.52 3.28
C SER A 149 -0.57 -2.29 4.60
N VAL A 150 -0.42 -3.62 4.57
CA VAL A 150 -0.39 -4.44 5.79
C VAL A 150 0.79 -4.06 6.68
N SER A 151 2.00 -3.96 6.12
CA SER A 151 3.20 -3.59 6.86
C SER A 151 3.10 -2.18 7.45
N ALA A 152 2.58 -1.22 6.67
CA ALA A 152 2.39 0.16 7.11
C ALA A 152 1.36 0.28 8.23
N ILE A 153 0.21 -0.41 8.12
CA ILE A 153 -0.83 -0.44 9.17
C ILE A 153 -0.29 -1.10 10.44
N TRP A 154 0.45 -2.21 10.31
CA TRP A 154 1.05 -2.88 11.45
C TRP A 154 2.05 -1.99 12.18
N ALA A 155 2.99 -1.37 11.45
CA ALA A 155 3.96 -0.45 12.01
C ALA A 155 3.31 0.80 12.60
N GLY A 156 2.33 1.38 11.89
CA GLY A 156 1.54 2.53 12.36
C GLY A 156 0.77 2.21 13.64
N SER A 157 0.08 1.08 13.67
CA SER A 157 -0.69 0.63 14.85
C SER A 157 0.21 0.45 16.07
N LYS A 158 1.36 -0.21 15.92
CA LYS A 158 2.30 -0.41 17.03
C LYS A 158 2.80 0.91 17.63
N ARG A 159 2.91 1.96 16.83
CA ARG A 159 3.38 3.28 17.30
C ARG A 159 2.30 4.13 17.96
N LEU A 160 1.02 3.80 17.76
CA LEU A 160 -0.09 4.49 18.39
C LEU A 160 -0.24 4.12 19.87
N PHE A 161 0.36 3.01 20.29
CA PHE A 161 0.31 2.55 21.67
C PHE A 161 1.69 2.57 22.32
N ASP A 162 1.70 2.76 23.64
CA ASP A 162 2.89 2.68 24.47
C ASP A 162 3.06 1.23 25.00
N GLU A 163 4.22 0.93 25.60
CA GLU A 163 4.50 -0.37 26.25
C GLU A 163 3.46 -0.74 27.31
N ARG A 164 2.81 0.27 27.90
CA ARG A 164 1.72 0.12 28.87
C ARG A 164 0.32 0.03 28.23
N GLN A 165 0.24 -0.24 26.94
CA GLN A 165 -1.01 -0.34 26.14
C GLN A 165 -1.89 0.91 26.19
N ARG A 166 -1.31 2.10 26.44
CA ARG A 166 -2.05 3.37 26.44
C ARG A 166 -2.02 4.00 25.05
N LEU A 167 -3.14 4.60 24.64
CA LEU A 167 -3.23 5.32 23.37
C LEU A 167 -2.44 6.64 23.48
N ARG A 168 -1.48 6.85 22.57
CA ARG A 168 -0.66 8.05 22.51
C ARG A 168 -1.31 9.12 21.64
N LEU A 169 -2.15 9.94 22.25
CA LEU A 169 -2.83 11.06 21.57
C LEU A 169 -1.87 12.15 21.09
N ASP A 170 -0.70 12.27 21.72
CA ASP A 170 0.38 13.21 21.34
C ASP A 170 0.93 12.93 19.92
N ARG A 171 0.82 11.70 19.45
CA ARG A 171 1.25 11.28 18.11
C ARG A 171 0.16 11.39 17.04
N LEU A 172 -1.08 11.48 17.44
CA LEU A 172 -2.22 11.74 16.57
C LEU A 172 -2.31 13.26 16.37
N ALA A 173 -2.07 13.73 15.14
CA ALA A 173 -2.26 15.13 14.83
C ALA A 173 -3.72 15.50 15.08
N LYS A 174 -3.97 16.56 15.85
CA LYS A 174 -5.29 17.19 15.96
C LYS A 174 -5.67 17.60 14.54
N ILE A 175 -6.69 16.97 13.97
CA ILE A 175 -7.25 17.39 12.69
C ILE A 175 -7.96 18.71 13.03
N SER A 176 -7.27 19.84 12.74
CA SER A 176 -7.93 21.14 12.74
C SER A 176 -8.97 21.09 11.62
N ARG A 177 -10.23 21.13 11.99
CA ARG A 177 -11.31 21.54 11.10
C ARG A 177 -11.18 23.07 11.00
N ASP A 178 -10.51 23.57 9.98
CA ASP A 178 -10.74 24.88 9.41
C ASP A 178 -11.68 24.72 8.21
#